data_ae504610803dd4bc8ace6579d9c076da
#
_entry.id   ae504610803dd4bc8ace6579d9c076da
#
_cell.length_a   1.000
_cell.length_b   1.000
_cell.length_c   1.000
_cell.angle_alpha   90.00
_cell.angle_beta   90.00
_cell.angle_gamma   90.00
#
_symmetry.space_group_name_H-M   'P 1'
#
loop_
_entity.id
_entity.type
_entity.pdbx_description
1 polymer ?
#
loop_
_entity_poly.entity_id
_entity_poly.type
_entity_poly.pdbx_seq_one_letter_code
_entity_poly.pdbx_strand_id
1 'polypeptide(L)' 'MKPQVVLYERDGCHLCDETRVLLDEMIGPDRYERVDIDLSDDLVVRYGFRVPVIAVDGVDRLEAPISVPDLRAILQDA' A
#
# COMPACT_ATOMS: atom_id res chain seq x y z
N MET A 1 -8.77 15.65 -10.03
CA MET A 1 -8.99 14.99 -8.73
C MET A 1 -7.76 14.20 -8.33
N LYS A 2 -7.45 14.19 -7.05
CA LYS A 2 -6.34 13.41 -6.54
C LYS A 2 -6.73 11.93 -6.52
N PRO A 3 -5.84 11.02 -6.95
CA PRO A 3 -6.10 9.60 -6.86
C PRO A 3 -6.16 9.15 -5.39
N GLN A 4 -6.98 8.16 -5.12
CA GLN A 4 -7.05 7.57 -3.80
C GLN A 4 -6.04 6.43 -3.72
N VAL A 5 -5.03 6.60 -2.87
CA VAL A 5 -4.00 5.60 -2.64
C VAL A 5 -4.28 4.89 -1.32
N VAL A 6 -4.29 3.57 -1.34
CA VAL A 6 -4.53 2.74 -0.16
C VAL A 6 -3.38 1.77 0.02
N LEU A 7 -2.82 1.73 1.23
CA LEU A 7 -1.84 0.73 1.61
C LEU A 7 -2.52 -0.32 2.48
N TYR A 8 -2.59 -1.55 1.98
CA TYR A 8 -3.03 -2.70 2.77
C TYR A 8 -1.81 -3.29 3.48
N GLU A 9 -1.88 -3.34 4.79
CA GLU A 9 -0.76 -3.74 5.64
C GLU A 9 -1.25 -4.59 6.81
N ARG A 10 -0.31 -5.17 7.53
CA ARG A 10 -0.63 -5.83 8.80
C ARG A 10 0.48 -5.57 9.81
N ASP A 11 0.14 -5.74 11.09
CA ASP A 11 1.09 -5.54 12.17
C ASP A 11 2.18 -6.60 12.14
N GLY A 12 3.40 -6.23 12.52
CA GLY A 12 4.54 -7.14 12.49
C GLY A 12 5.09 -7.44 11.11
N CYS A 13 4.66 -6.72 10.09
CA CYS A 13 5.12 -6.90 8.72
C CYS A 13 6.25 -5.92 8.42
N HIS A 14 7.49 -6.43 8.34
CA HIS A 14 8.68 -5.60 8.10
C HIS A 14 8.61 -4.89 6.74
N LEU A 15 8.19 -5.61 5.69
CA LEU A 15 8.06 -5.02 4.36
C LEU A 15 6.97 -3.95 4.30
N CYS A 16 5.91 -4.12 5.09
CA CYS A 16 4.86 -3.12 5.19
C CYS A 16 5.41 -1.83 5.80
N ASP A 17 6.22 -1.94 6.84
CA ASP A 17 6.84 -0.79 7.50
C ASP A 17 7.76 -0.05 6.53
N GLU A 18 8.56 -0.78 5.76
CA GLU A 18 9.44 -0.17 4.75
C GLU A 18 8.63 0.58 3.69
N THR A 19 7.55 -0.03 3.20
CA THR A 19 6.69 0.60 2.19
C THR A 19 6.02 1.85 2.73
N ARG A 20 5.58 1.82 3.99
CA ARG A 20 4.99 2.98 4.62
C ARG A 20 5.97 4.14 4.69
N VAL A 21 7.22 3.87 5.07
CA VAL A 21 8.26 4.91 5.11
C VAL A 21 8.44 5.53 3.73
N LEU A 22 8.49 4.71 2.68
CA LEU A 22 8.63 5.20 1.31
C LEU A 22 7.45 6.08 0.90
N LEU A 23 6.23 5.66 1.20
CA LEU A 23 5.04 6.45 0.89
C LEU A 23 5.04 7.78 1.64
N ASP A 24 5.41 7.77 2.91
CA ASP A 24 5.49 8.99 3.72
C ASP A 24 6.48 9.98 3.13
N GLU A 25 7.62 9.50 2.64
CA GLU A 25 8.63 10.34 2.02
C GLU A 25 8.23 10.85 0.64
N MET A 26 7.51 10.03 -0.14
CA MET A 26 7.18 10.34 -1.52
C MET A 26 5.96 11.24 -1.66
N ILE A 27 4.91 10.97 -0.89
CA ILE A 27 3.66 11.73 -1.02
C ILE A 27 3.15 12.32 0.30
N GLY A 28 3.73 11.92 1.43
CA GLY A 28 3.34 12.39 2.74
C GLY A 28 2.28 11.50 3.39
N PRO A 29 2.28 11.42 4.74
CA PRO A 29 1.40 10.50 5.47
C PRO A 29 -0.09 10.82 5.33
N ASP A 30 -0.44 12.05 4.96
CA ASP A 30 -1.84 12.47 4.83
C ASP A 30 -2.41 12.23 3.42
N ARG A 31 -1.60 11.69 2.51
CA ARG A 31 -1.99 11.53 1.10
C ARG A 31 -2.40 10.12 0.74
N TYR A 32 -2.43 9.20 1.69
CA TYR A 32 -2.87 7.84 1.46
C TYR A 32 -3.55 7.29 2.70
N GLU A 33 -4.36 6.26 2.50
CA GLU A 33 -5.06 5.58 3.58
C GLU A 33 -4.32 4.29 3.93
N ARG A 34 -4.21 4.00 5.22
CA ARG A 34 -3.65 2.75 5.73
C ARG A 34 -4.79 1.85 6.17
N VAL A 35 -4.79 0.62 5.69
CA VAL A 35 -5.80 -0.37 6.06
C VAL A 35 -5.12 -1.60 6.66
N ASP A 36 -5.42 -1.88 7.92
CA ASP A 36 -4.95 -3.09 8.60
C ASP A 36 -5.85 -4.25 8.18
N ILE A 37 -5.28 -5.21 7.45
CA ILE A 37 -6.07 -6.33 6.93
C ILE A 37 -6.56 -7.26 8.03
N ASP A 38 -5.92 -7.27 9.20
CA ASP A 38 -6.34 -8.13 10.31
C ASP A 38 -7.65 -7.69 10.96
N LEU A 39 -8.17 -6.53 10.59
CA LEU A 39 -9.48 -6.07 11.04
C LEU A 39 -10.65 -6.68 10.27
N SER A 40 -10.38 -7.43 9.22
CA SER A 40 -11.41 -8.06 8.39
C SER A 40 -10.94 -9.41 7.88
N ASP A 41 -11.73 -10.45 8.12
CA ASP A 41 -11.41 -11.80 7.61
C ASP A 41 -11.31 -11.84 6.09
N ASP A 42 -12.16 -11.08 5.40
CA ASP A 42 -12.14 -11.00 3.95
C ASP A 42 -10.82 -10.42 3.44
N LEU A 43 -10.30 -9.41 4.12
CA LEU A 43 -9.03 -8.80 3.74
C LEU A 43 -7.86 -9.74 4.01
N VAL A 44 -7.91 -10.51 5.10
CA VAL A 44 -6.87 -11.50 5.40
C VAL A 44 -6.84 -12.57 4.32
N VAL A 45 -7.98 -13.06 3.91
CA VAL A 45 -8.06 -14.05 2.83
C VAL A 45 -7.50 -13.49 1.54
N ARG A 46 -7.83 -12.24 1.22
CA ARG A 46 -7.44 -11.61 -0.04
C ARG A 46 -5.96 -11.21 -0.08
N TYR A 47 -5.45 -10.67 1.03
CA TYR A 47 -4.12 -10.04 1.04
C TYR A 47 -3.12 -10.66 2.01
N GLY A 48 -3.50 -11.67 2.79
CA GLY A 48 -2.70 -12.18 3.91
C GLY A 48 -1.25 -12.53 3.60
N PHE A 49 -0.98 -13.08 2.41
CA PHE A 49 0.37 -13.44 1.98
C PHE A 49 0.96 -12.47 0.97
N ARG A 50 0.23 -11.38 0.67
CA ARG A 50 0.62 -10.44 -0.38
C ARG A 50 1.04 -9.08 0.16
N VAL A 51 0.73 -8.78 1.43
CA VAL A 51 1.05 -7.47 2.02
C VAL A 51 2.56 -7.20 2.02
N PRO A 52 2.97 -5.95 1.82
CA PRO A 52 2.13 -4.78 1.53
C PRO A 52 1.54 -4.82 0.12
N VAL A 53 0.31 -4.33 0.00
CA VAL A 53 -0.36 -4.15 -1.29
C VAL A 53 -0.76 -2.69 -1.41
N ILE A 54 -0.50 -2.10 -2.56
CA ILE A 54 -0.89 -0.73 -2.84
C ILE A 54 -1.95 -0.72 -3.92
N ALA A 55 -3.11 -0.14 -3.58
CA ALA A 55 -4.20 0.06 -4.51
C ALA A 55 -4.33 1.55 -4.85
N VAL A 56 -4.65 1.84 -6.09
CA VAL A 56 -4.92 3.20 -6.55
C VAL A 56 -6.30 3.21 -7.20
N ASP A 57 -7.17 4.05 -6.68
CA ASP A 57 -8.57 4.19 -7.14
C ASP A 57 -9.31 2.85 -7.19
N GLY A 58 -9.08 2.02 -6.16
CA GLY A 58 -9.77 0.73 -6.00
C GLY A 58 -9.16 -0.42 -6.78
N VAL A 59 -8.04 -0.21 -7.47
CA VAL A 59 -7.36 -1.24 -8.25
C VAL A 59 -6.02 -1.57 -7.61
N ASP A 60 -5.78 -2.86 -7.33
CA ASP A 60 -4.49 -3.31 -6.80
C ASP A 60 -3.42 -3.11 -7.87
N ARG A 61 -2.43 -2.31 -7.56
CA ARG A 61 -1.37 -1.94 -8.52
C ARG A 61 -0.02 -2.58 -8.20
N LEU A 62 0.31 -2.72 -6.92
CA LEU A 62 1.58 -3.31 -6.49
C LEU A 62 1.36 -4.23 -5.31
N GLU A 63 2.18 -5.29 -5.25
CA GLU A 63 2.26 -6.17 -4.09
C GLU A 63 3.74 -6.49 -3.80
N ALA A 64 4.01 -6.99 -2.59
CA ALA A 64 5.39 -7.27 -2.15
C ALA A 64 6.12 -8.24 -3.10
N PRO A 65 7.40 -8.02 -3.36
CA PRO A 65 8.21 -6.91 -2.90
C PRO A 65 7.96 -5.63 -3.73
N ILE A 66 7.95 -4.49 -3.04
CA ILE A 66 7.68 -3.20 -3.70
C ILE A 66 8.98 -2.42 -3.82
N SER A 67 9.34 -2.05 -5.05
CA SER A 67 10.54 -1.27 -5.32
C SER A 67 10.20 0.22 -5.44
N VAL A 68 11.21 1.05 -5.18
CA VAL A 68 11.06 2.50 -5.34
C VAL A 68 10.68 2.89 -6.78
N PRO A 69 11.33 2.34 -7.83
CA PRO A 69 10.92 2.66 -9.20
C PRO A 69 9.47 2.32 -9.53
N ASP A 70 9.00 1.14 -9.07
CA ASP A 70 7.62 0.72 -9.30
C ASP A 70 6.63 1.64 -8.59
N LEU A 71 6.95 2.00 -7.35
CA LEU A 71 6.11 2.90 -6.58
C LEU A 71 6.05 4.29 -7.23
N ARG A 72 7.19 4.78 -7.66
CA ARG A 72 7.26 6.07 -8.34
C ARG A 72 6.41 6.08 -9.62
N ALA A 73 6.45 4.98 -10.38
CA ALA A 73 5.72 4.87 -11.63
C ALA A 73 4.20 4.97 -11.41
N ILE A 74 3.65 4.24 -10.44
CA ILE A 74 2.21 4.27 -10.18
C ILE A 74 1.76 5.61 -9.58
N LEU A 75 2.62 6.26 -8.80
CA LEU A 75 2.27 7.55 -8.20
C LEU A 75 2.32 8.68 -9.22
N GLN A 76 3.16 8.58 -10.23
CA GLN A 76 3.21 9.56 -11.31
C GLN A 76 2.00 9.46 -12.23
N ASP A 77 1.53 8.24 -12.49
CA ASP A 77 0.37 8.00 -13.35
C ASP A 77 -0.95 8.31 -12.63
N ALA A 78 -0.88 8.47 -11.34
CA ALA A 78 -2.06 8.67 -10.50
C ALA A 78 -2.42 10.19 -10.33
#